data_22efc7ac62be7ca23d6fbd5724720761
#
_entry.id   22efc7ac62be7ca23d6fbd5724720761
#
_cell.length_a   1.000
_cell.length_b   1.000
_cell.length_c   1.000
_cell.angle_alpha   90.00
_cell.angle_beta   90.00
_cell.angle_gamma   90.00
#
_symmetry.space_group_name_H-M   'P 1'
#
loop_
_entity.id
_entity.type
_entity.pdbx_description
1 polymer ?
#
loop_
_entity_poly.entity_id
_entity_poly.type
_entity_poly.pdbx_seq_one_letter_code
_entity_poly.pdbx_strand_id
1 'polypeptide(L)'
;MFIWRGIIWIFWYINQKNKNIYKKAIEADTDEGSKWSLQVYENYCKENNIDYNKIRKQMGDIAIKSLLSVADQFIDEIKKNGDRDRNHFKLLGFDYLVDENLKVYLLEINDRPSLLMGDINDRKLKPQLVADCLNIVGIVPYSHDYKDDFKTFDKIDDSNLDEVEDVVNNSICELGRPRGRFELIFPLKDNIKYYKQFFRKEYKENTLLWKHILNN
;
A
#
# COMPACT_ATOMS: atom_id res chain seq x y z
N MET A 1 1.26 0.07 -4.20
CA MET A 1 0.62 -0.46 -3.00
C MET A 1 1.68 -0.99 -2.07
N PHE A 2 1.48 -0.86 -0.80
CA PHE A 2 2.46 -1.13 0.24
C PHE A 2 1.86 -2.09 1.27
N ILE A 3 2.61 -3.10 1.70
CA ILE A 3 2.20 -4.06 2.72
C ILE A 3 3.23 -4.07 3.83
N TRP A 4 2.76 -3.89 5.05
CA TRP A 4 3.54 -4.02 6.25
C TRP A 4 2.65 -4.62 7.33
N ARG A 5 3.07 -5.71 7.98
CA ARG A 5 2.37 -6.34 9.12
C ARG A 5 0.84 -6.43 8.99
N GLY A 6 0.34 -6.76 7.79
CA GLY A 6 -1.10 -6.83 7.54
C GLY A 6 -1.79 -5.47 7.38
N ILE A 7 -1.03 -4.38 7.29
CA ILE A 7 -1.54 -3.04 6.97
C ILE A 7 -1.33 -2.80 5.47
N ILE A 8 -2.37 -2.40 4.78
CA ILE A 8 -2.37 -2.20 3.33
C ILE A 8 -2.64 -0.74 3.02
N TRP A 9 -1.65 -0.10 2.43
CA TRP A 9 -1.72 1.24 1.93
C TRP A 9 -1.77 1.25 0.42
N ILE A 10 -2.55 2.11 -0.20
CA ILE A 10 -2.64 2.24 -1.64
C ILE A 10 -2.29 3.65 -2.09
N PHE A 11 -1.47 3.72 -3.13
CA PHE A 11 -1.21 4.95 -3.87
C PHE A 11 -1.78 4.75 -5.28
N TRP A 12 -2.69 5.63 -5.67
CA TRP A 12 -3.39 5.49 -6.92
C TRP A 12 -2.62 6.16 -8.07
N TYR A 13 -2.45 5.42 -9.15
CA TYR A 13 -1.82 5.90 -10.37
C TYR A 13 -2.52 5.27 -11.58
N ILE A 14 -2.86 6.08 -12.58
CA ILE A 14 -3.51 5.61 -13.79
C ILE A 14 -2.57 5.75 -14.98
N ASN A 15 -2.40 4.66 -15.71
CA ASN A 15 -1.61 4.60 -16.91
C ASN A 15 -2.46 3.99 -18.03
N GLN A 16 -2.92 4.82 -18.97
CA GLN A 16 -3.52 4.31 -20.20
C GLN A 16 -2.44 4.06 -21.23
N LYS A 17 -2.13 2.81 -21.49
CA LYS A 17 -1.21 2.43 -22.59
C LYS A 17 -2.01 1.99 -23.81
N ASN A 18 -2.31 2.90 -24.70
CA ASN A 18 -2.61 2.50 -26.06
C ASN A 18 -1.31 2.62 -26.88
N LYS A 19 -0.68 1.49 -27.19
CA LYS A 19 0.62 1.45 -27.89
C LYS A 19 0.61 2.16 -29.24
N ASN A 20 -0.56 2.27 -29.88
CA ASN A 20 -0.70 2.86 -31.22
C ASN A 20 -0.93 4.38 -31.19
N ILE A 21 -1.25 4.97 -30.03
CA ILE A 21 -1.62 6.37 -29.87
C ILE A 21 -0.90 7.00 -28.67
N TYR A 22 0.25 6.45 -28.27
CA TYR A 22 0.98 6.98 -27.14
C TYR A 22 1.48 8.41 -27.42
N LYS A 23 0.90 9.39 -26.74
CA LYS A 23 1.36 10.79 -26.71
C LYS A 23 1.90 11.09 -25.32
N LYS A 24 3.07 11.72 -25.25
CA LYS A 24 3.58 12.29 -24.00
C LYS A 24 2.82 13.59 -23.70
N ALA A 25 2.36 13.73 -22.47
CA ALA A 25 1.85 15.02 -22.00
C ALA A 25 3.01 16.03 -21.91
N ILE A 26 2.74 17.28 -22.30
CA ILE A 26 3.68 18.40 -22.20
C ILE A 26 3.61 18.97 -20.77
N GLU A 27 2.41 19.05 -20.21
CA GLU A 27 2.16 19.53 -18.85
C GLU A 27 1.61 18.40 -17.95
N ALA A 28 1.95 18.46 -16.68
CA ALA A 28 1.41 17.52 -15.69
C ALA A 28 -0.06 17.84 -15.38
N ASP A 29 -0.82 16.79 -15.03
CA ASP A 29 -2.23 16.88 -14.64
C ASP A 29 -3.15 17.47 -15.75
N THR A 30 -2.79 17.28 -17.01
CA THR A 30 -3.64 17.57 -18.16
C THR A 30 -4.19 16.29 -18.77
N ASP A 31 -5.29 16.38 -19.51
CA ASP A 31 -5.85 15.28 -20.31
C ASP A 31 -5.11 15.09 -21.64
N GLU A 32 -4.12 15.93 -21.91
CA GLU A 32 -3.21 15.78 -23.03
C GLU A 32 -2.30 14.54 -22.80
N GLY A 33 -2.28 13.66 -23.76
CA GLY A 33 -1.44 12.46 -23.70
C GLY A 33 -2.18 11.21 -23.21
N SER A 34 -1.45 10.11 -23.21
CA SER A 34 -2.00 8.77 -22.91
C SER A 34 -1.83 8.33 -21.46
N LYS A 35 -1.22 9.18 -20.63
CA LYS A 35 -1.06 8.94 -19.19
C LYS A 35 -1.72 10.10 -18.44
N TRP A 36 -2.74 9.76 -17.69
CA TRP A 36 -3.47 10.71 -16.88
C TRP A 36 -3.06 10.59 -15.41
N SER A 37 -3.05 11.71 -14.71
CA SER A 37 -3.02 11.64 -13.25
C SER A 37 -4.39 11.17 -12.74
N LEU A 38 -4.42 10.69 -11.49
CA LEU A 38 -5.67 10.28 -10.87
C LEU A 38 -6.70 11.41 -10.82
N GLN A 39 -6.24 12.64 -10.60
CA GLN A 39 -7.09 13.83 -10.56
C GLN A 39 -7.78 14.09 -11.91
N VAL A 40 -7.03 13.96 -13.00
CA VAL A 40 -7.57 14.11 -14.36
C VAL A 40 -8.63 13.03 -14.62
N TYR A 41 -8.35 11.78 -14.25
CA TYR A 41 -9.32 10.69 -14.41
C TYR A 41 -10.57 10.88 -13.56
N GLU A 42 -10.43 11.33 -12.32
CA GLU A 42 -11.57 11.64 -11.45
C GLU A 42 -12.46 12.75 -12.03
N ASN A 43 -11.85 13.82 -12.57
CA ASN A 43 -12.57 14.89 -13.24
C ASN A 43 -13.30 14.37 -14.49
N TYR A 44 -12.61 13.58 -15.32
CA TYR A 44 -13.22 12.92 -16.47
C TYR A 44 -14.42 12.06 -16.08
N CYS A 45 -14.30 11.27 -15.01
CA CYS A 45 -15.41 10.47 -14.51
C CYS A 45 -16.60 11.33 -14.08
N LYS A 46 -16.36 12.45 -13.39
CA LYS A 46 -17.41 13.40 -12.98
C LYS A 46 -18.13 14.01 -14.18
N GLU A 47 -17.38 14.48 -15.18
CA GLU A 47 -17.92 15.10 -16.40
C GLU A 47 -18.73 14.13 -17.24
N ASN A 48 -18.37 12.83 -17.22
CA ASN A 48 -19.04 11.81 -17.99
C ASN A 48 -20.04 10.96 -17.17
N ASN A 49 -20.39 11.37 -15.94
CA ASN A 49 -21.30 10.66 -15.04
C ASN A 49 -20.86 9.19 -14.77
N ILE A 50 -19.56 8.94 -14.69
CA ILE A 50 -18.97 7.64 -14.36
C ILE A 50 -18.80 7.55 -12.84
N ASP A 51 -19.28 6.46 -12.23
CA ASP A 51 -19.10 6.24 -10.79
C ASP A 51 -17.67 5.82 -10.45
N TYR A 52 -16.82 6.82 -10.27
CA TYR A 52 -15.42 6.67 -9.88
C TYR A 52 -15.24 5.92 -8.55
N ASN A 53 -16.14 6.16 -7.57
CA ASN A 53 -16.06 5.52 -6.27
C ASN A 53 -16.33 4.00 -6.37
N LYS A 54 -17.22 3.58 -7.24
CA LYS A 54 -17.47 2.16 -7.53
C LYS A 54 -16.20 1.49 -8.07
N ILE A 55 -15.49 2.15 -8.96
CA ILE A 55 -14.22 1.64 -9.54
C ILE A 55 -13.17 1.52 -8.43
N ARG A 56 -12.95 2.58 -7.65
CA ARG A 56 -11.96 2.58 -6.55
C ARG A 56 -12.21 1.49 -5.52
N LYS A 57 -13.47 1.31 -5.12
CA LYS A 57 -13.85 0.26 -4.16
C LYS A 57 -13.52 -1.14 -4.69
N GLN A 58 -13.80 -1.41 -5.96
CA GLN A 58 -13.46 -2.69 -6.58
C GLN A 58 -11.94 -2.90 -6.64
N MET A 59 -11.17 -1.89 -7.05
CA MET A 59 -9.70 -1.98 -7.07
C MET A 59 -9.14 -2.28 -5.68
N GLY A 60 -9.63 -1.59 -4.65
CA GLY A 60 -9.23 -1.82 -3.26
C GLY A 60 -9.58 -3.24 -2.77
N ASP A 61 -10.80 -3.71 -3.04
CA ASP A 61 -11.25 -5.06 -2.66
C ASP A 61 -10.39 -6.15 -3.32
N ILE A 62 -10.13 -6.02 -4.62
CA ILE A 62 -9.26 -6.93 -5.37
C ILE A 62 -7.85 -6.93 -4.77
N ALA A 63 -7.31 -5.75 -4.49
CA ALA A 63 -5.98 -5.61 -3.91
C ALA A 63 -5.88 -6.31 -2.54
N ILE A 64 -6.81 -6.03 -1.64
CA ILE A 64 -6.85 -6.64 -0.30
C ILE A 64 -6.94 -8.17 -0.42
N LYS A 65 -7.88 -8.68 -1.19
CA LYS A 65 -8.07 -10.13 -1.37
C LYS A 65 -6.86 -10.82 -1.98
N SER A 66 -6.23 -10.21 -2.98
CA SER A 66 -5.02 -10.75 -3.61
C SER A 66 -3.89 -10.91 -2.60
N LEU A 67 -3.71 -9.92 -1.72
CA LEU A 67 -2.66 -9.96 -0.71
C LEU A 67 -2.97 -10.93 0.41
N LEU A 68 -4.21 -10.94 0.90
CA LEU A 68 -4.62 -11.86 1.95
C LEU A 68 -4.52 -13.33 1.50
N SER A 69 -4.70 -13.60 0.20
CA SER A 69 -4.56 -14.96 -0.34
C SER A 69 -3.16 -15.57 -0.16
N VAL A 70 -2.13 -14.74 -0.03
CA VAL A 70 -0.72 -15.14 0.13
C VAL A 70 -0.10 -14.69 1.47
N ALA A 71 -0.85 -14.00 2.31
CA ALA A 71 -0.35 -13.42 3.56
C ALA A 71 0.28 -14.46 4.49
N ASP A 72 -0.36 -15.63 4.66
CA ASP A 72 0.15 -16.69 5.52
C ASP A 72 1.50 -17.22 5.04
N GLN A 73 1.70 -17.35 3.72
CA GLN A 73 2.96 -17.80 3.14
C GLN A 73 4.09 -16.80 3.42
N PHE A 74 3.81 -15.50 3.31
CA PHE A 74 4.78 -14.46 3.65
C PHE A 74 5.14 -14.49 5.13
N ILE A 75 4.16 -14.60 6.01
CA ILE A 75 4.39 -14.63 7.45
C ILE A 75 5.19 -15.89 7.84
N ASP A 76 4.82 -17.06 7.32
CA ASP A 76 5.54 -18.31 7.58
C ASP A 76 6.99 -18.25 7.10
N GLU A 77 7.25 -17.64 5.93
CA GLU A 77 8.61 -17.51 5.40
C GLU A 77 9.47 -16.52 6.20
N ILE A 78 8.89 -15.38 6.63
CA ILE A 78 9.57 -14.44 7.53
C ILE A 78 9.94 -15.12 8.86
N LYS A 79 9.01 -15.88 9.46
CA LYS A 79 9.26 -16.60 10.70
C LYS A 79 10.33 -17.68 10.55
N LYS A 80 10.32 -18.43 9.44
CA LYS A 80 11.27 -19.50 9.16
C LYS A 80 12.71 -19.00 8.99
N ASN A 81 12.87 -17.86 8.31
CA ASN A 81 14.19 -17.28 8.05
C ASN A 81 14.78 -16.58 9.28
N GLY A 82 14.07 -16.56 10.40
CA GLY A 82 14.51 -15.91 11.64
C GLY A 82 14.70 -14.41 11.45
N ASP A 83 14.06 -13.86 10.41
CA ASP A 83 14.18 -12.45 10.04
C ASP A 83 13.35 -11.62 11.00
N ARG A 84 14.04 -11.17 12.03
CA ARG A 84 13.52 -10.44 13.18
C ARG A 84 13.52 -8.94 12.96
N ASP A 85 14.11 -8.51 11.84
CA ASP A 85 14.16 -7.11 11.46
C ASP A 85 12.79 -6.67 10.98
N ARG A 86 12.12 -5.96 11.85
CA ARG A 86 10.77 -5.40 11.73
C ARG A 86 10.62 -4.39 10.58
N ASN A 87 11.56 -4.35 9.64
CA ASN A 87 11.71 -3.35 8.59
C ASN A 87 11.30 -3.83 7.20
N HIS A 88 10.61 -4.98 7.10
CA HIS A 88 10.16 -5.48 5.80
C HIS A 88 8.94 -4.73 5.32
N PHE A 89 9.09 -4.08 4.20
CA PHE A 89 7.98 -3.52 3.46
C PHE A 89 8.11 -3.87 1.97
N LYS A 90 7.00 -3.88 1.27
CA LYS A 90 6.99 -4.15 -0.16
C LYS A 90 6.13 -3.14 -0.90
N LEU A 91 6.73 -2.46 -1.88
CA LEU A 91 5.99 -1.66 -2.85
C LEU A 91 5.59 -2.56 -4.01
N LEU A 92 4.31 -2.61 -4.32
CA LEU A 92 3.74 -3.42 -5.40
C LEU A 92 3.01 -2.53 -6.39
N GLY A 93 3.10 -2.87 -7.67
CA GLY A 93 2.29 -2.27 -8.73
C GLY A 93 1.13 -3.18 -9.11
N PHE A 94 -0.09 -2.66 -9.10
CA PHE A 94 -1.29 -3.38 -9.53
C PHE A 94 -1.78 -2.79 -10.84
N ASP A 95 -1.87 -3.62 -11.87
CA ASP A 95 -2.41 -3.22 -13.16
C ASP A 95 -3.85 -3.71 -13.29
N TYR A 96 -4.78 -2.78 -13.52
CA TYR A 96 -6.21 -3.05 -13.64
C TYR A 96 -6.72 -2.68 -15.02
N LEU A 97 -7.73 -3.40 -15.46
CA LEU A 97 -8.58 -3.06 -16.59
C LEU A 97 -9.98 -2.76 -16.08
N VAL A 98 -10.59 -1.69 -16.59
CA VAL A 98 -12.00 -1.35 -16.32
C VAL A 98 -12.77 -1.52 -17.61
N ASP A 99 -13.85 -2.32 -17.60
CA ASP A 99 -14.71 -2.49 -18.75
C ASP A 99 -15.82 -1.43 -18.85
N GLU A 100 -16.61 -1.49 -19.92
CA GLU A 100 -17.72 -0.55 -20.17
C GLU A 100 -18.82 -0.59 -19.11
N ASN A 101 -18.93 -1.69 -18.36
CA ASN A 101 -19.88 -1.85 -17.25
C ASN A 101 -19.30 -1.40 -15.90
N LEU A 102 -18.14 -0.76 -15.91
CA LEU A 102 -17.36 -0.34 -14.73
C LEU A 102 -16.95 -1.52 -13.84
N LYS A 103 -16.79 -2.71 -14.42
CA LYS A 103 -16.22 -3.86 -13.74
C LYS A 103 -14.71 -3.82 -13.85
N VAL A 104 -14.05 -4.03 -12.72
CA VAL A 104 -12.59 -4.00 -12.60
C VAL A 104 -12.03 -5.41 -12.67
N TYR A 105 -10.99 -5.58 -13.47
CA TYR A 105 -10.22 -6.82 -13.59
C TYR A 105 -8.77 -6.57 -13.23
N LEU A 106 -8.20 -7.45 -12.42
CA LEU A 106 -6.76 -7.46 -12.16
C LEU A 106 -6.06 -8.14 -13.34
N LEU A 107 -5.12 -7.43 -13.94
CA LEU A 107 -4.28 -7.97 -15.02
C LEU A 107 -3.02 -8.60 -14.46
N GLU A 108 -2.26 -7.86 -13.64
CA GLU A 108 -1.03 -8.36 -13.04
C GLU A 108 -0.68 -7.61 -11.75
N ILE A 109 0.21 -8.21 -10.97
CA ILE A 109 0.83 -7.61 -9.79
C ILE A 109 2.35 -7.60 -10.02
N ASN A 110 2.92 -6.41 -10.08
CA ASN A 110 4.35 -6.21 -10.27
C ASN A 110 5.05 -6.12 -8.91
N ASP A 111 5.99 -7.02 -8.65
CA ASP A 111 6.80 -7.04 -7.41
C ASP A 111 7.88 -5.95 -7.39
N ARG A 112 8.22 -5.40 -8.55
CA ARG A 112 9.19 -4.31 -8.75
C ARG A 112 8.62 -3.26 -9.70
N PRO A 113 7.65 -2.43 -9.24
CA PRO A 113 7.07 -1.42 -10.09
C PRO A 113 8.14 -0.42 -10.54
N SER A 114 8.09 -0.03 -11.81
CA SER A 114 9.06 0.90 -12.37
C SER A 114 8.96 2.27 -11.72
N LEU A 115 10.05 2.73 -11.12
CA LEU A 115 10.21 4.08 -10.58
C LEU A 115 10.87 5.03 -11.58
N LEU A 116 11.08 4.62 -12.84
CA LEU A 116 11.63 5.48 -13.89
C LEU A 116 10.69 6.65 -14.17
N MET A 117 11.28 7.84 -14.28
CA MET A 117 10.59 9.10 -14.54
C MET A 117 10.49 9.37 -16.04
N GLY A 118 9.67 8.57 -16.75
CA GLY A 118 9.57 8.57 -18.20
C GLY A 118 8.85 9.77 -18.81
N ASP A 119 7.92 10.39 -18.08
CA ASP A 119 7.17 11.57 -18.49
C ASP A 119 6.99 12.57 -17.34
N ILE A 120 6.30 13.67 -17.62
CA ILE A 120 6.10 14.77 -16.67
C ILE A 120 5.28 14.34 -15.45
N ASN A 121 4.26 13.48 -15.63
CA ASN A 121 3.44 12.95 -14.54
C ASN A 121 4.24 12.01 -13.66
N ASP A 122 5.08 11.14 -14.27
CA ASP A 122 6.01 10.27 -13.54
C ASP A 122 6.97 11.09 -12.67
N ARG A 123 7.54 12.17 -13.23
CA ARG A 123 8.48 13.07 -12.51
C ARG A 123 7.84 13.78 -11.32
N LYS A 124 6.56 14.09 -11.41
CA LYS A 124 5.80 14.73 -10.32
C LYS A 124 5.41 13.72 -9.23
N LEU A 125 4.99 12.52 -9.64
CA LEU A 125 4.34 11.56 -8.75
C LEU A 125 5.31 10.59 -8.07
N LYS A 126 6.29 10.06 -8.80
CA LYS A 126 7.15 8.98 -8.28
C LYS A 126 8.10 9.40 -7.16
N PRO A 127 8.73 10.58 -7.18
CA PRO A 127 9.51 11.06 -6.04
C PRO A 127 8.65 11.20 -4.78
N GLN A 128 7.44 11.75 -4.92
CA GLN A 128 6.50 11.88 -3.80
C GLN A 128 6.06 10.51 -3.27
N LEU A 129 5.76 9.56 -4.16
CA LEU A 129 5.44 8.17 -3.79
C LEU A 129 6.53 7.55 -2.90
N VAL A 130 7.80 7.72 -3.30
CA VAL A 130 8.93 7.17 -2.54
C VAL A 130 9.05 7.86 -1.19
N ALA A 131 8.98 9.20 -1.15
CA ALA A 131 9.06 9.97 0.09
C ALA A 131 7.93 9.59 1.06
N ASP A 132 6.69 9.52 0.59
CA ASP A 132 5.54 9.12 1.40
C ASP A 132 5.66 7.68 1.90
N CYS A 133 6.18 6.78 1.09
CA CYS A 133 6.46 5.39 1.47
C CYS A 133 7.48 5.33 2.63
N LEU A 134 8.59 6.06 2.52
CA LEU A 134 9.62 6.11 3.56
C LEU A 134 9.10 6.74 4.86
N ASN A 135 8.25 7.76 4.77
CA ASN A 135 7.57 8.35 5.93
C ASN A 135 6.68 7.35 6.67
N ILE A 136 5.87 6.57 5.93
CA ILE A 136 5.00 5.54 6.52
C ILE A 136 5.84 4.49 7.24
N VAL A 137 6.93 4.02 6.62
CA VAL A 137 7.83 3.02 7.22
C VAL A 137 8.57 3.59 8.43
N GLY A 138 8.73 4.92 8.49
CA GLY A 138 9.43 5.59 9.58
C GLY A 138 10.94 5.56 9.41
N ILE A 139 11.41 5.52 8.16
CA ILE A 139 12.84 5.69 7.89
C ILE A 139 13.19 7.16 8.06
N VAL A 140 13.95 7.45 9.10
CA VAL A 140 14.47 8.79 9.36
C VAL A 140 15.74 8.98 8.53
N PRO A 141 15.90 10.12 7.82
CA PRO A 141 17.16 10.43 7.14
C PRO A 141 18.33 10.33 8.12
N TYR A 142 19.39 9.65 7.71
CA TYR A 142 20.60 9.53 8.54
C TYR A 142 21.17 10.91 8.82
N SER A 143 21.29 11.26 10.11
CA SER A 143 22.06 12.41 10.57
C SER A 143 23.36 11.91 11.19
N HIS A 144 24.49 12.50 10.79
CA HIS A 144 25.81 12.18 11.38
C HIS A 144 25.87 12.40 12.89
N ASP A 145 24.93 13.17 13.45
CA ASP A 145 24.86 13.48 14.89
C ASP A 145 24.15 12.39 15.71
N TYR A 146 23.50 11.42 15.05
CA TYR A 146 22.85 10.27 15.72
C TYR A 146 23.80 9.08 15.79
N LYS A 147 24.87 9.18 16.61
CA LYS A 147 25.82 8.07 16.76
C LYS A 147 25.37 6.94 17.69
N ASP A 148 24.34 7.13 18.51
CA ASP A 148 24.15 6.26 19.68
C ASP A 148 22.76 5.59 19.84
N ASP A 149 21.80 5.76 18.92
CA ASP A 149 20.45 5.23 19.12
C ASP A 149 20.04 4.04 18.24
N PHE A 150 20.98 3.41 17.53
CA PHE A 150 20.72 2.09 16.97
C PHE A 150 20.81 1.03 18.08
N LYS A 151 19.78 0.92 18.89
CA LYS A 151 19.57 -0.32 19.65
C LYS A 151 19.34 -1.42 18.63
N THR A 152 20.34 -2.27 18.45
CA THR A 152 20.17 -3.59 17.83
C THR A 152 19.11 -4.30 18.62
N PHE A 153 17.93 -4.43 18.05
CA PHE A 153 16.85 -5.22 18.63
C PHE A 153 17.29 -6.68 18.64
N ASP A 154 17.61 -7.16 19.83
CA ASP A 154 17.90 -8.57 20.05
C ASP A 154 16.70 -9.46 19.67
N LYS A 155 17.01 -10.70 19.42
CA LYS A 155 16.07 -11.74 18.95
C LYS A 155 14.72 -11.75 19.66
N ILE A 156 13.62 -11.60 18.92
CA ILE A 156 12.26 -11.70 19.47
C ILE A 156 11.91 -13.15 19.79
N ASP A 157 11.50 -13.42 20.99
CA ASP A 157 10.92 -14.68 21.41
C ASP A 157 9.40 -14.61 21.27
N ASP A 158 8.81 -15.32 20.31
CA ASP A 158 7.36 -15.36 20.06
C ASP A 158 6.53 -15.85 21.27
N SER A 159 7.19 -16.35 22.32
CA SER A 159 6.57 -16.74 23.58
C SER A 159 6.40 -15.56 24.56
N ASN A 160 7.06 -14.42 24.30
CA ASN A 160 7.03 -13.26 25.17
C ASN A 160 5.90 -12.31 24.79
N LEU A 161 4.94 -12.10 25.70
CA LEU A 161 3.79 -11.19 25.50
C LEU A 161 4.25 -9.74 25.25
N ASP A 162 5.33 -9.31 25.87
CA ASP A 162 5.88 -7.94 25.72
C ASP A 162 6.31 -7.67 24.29
N GLU A 163 6.83 -8.69 23.58
CA GLU A 163 7.27 -8.55 22.18
C GLU A 163 6.10 -8.46 21.20
N VAL A 164 5.01 -9.18 21.47
CA VAL A 164 3.79 -9.06 20.66
C VAL A 164 3.16 -7.69 20.84
N GLU A 165 3.15 -7.15 22.06
CA GLU A 165 2.68 -5.79 22.35
C GLU A 165 3.53 -4.74 21.64
N ASP A 166 4.84 -4.88 21.62
CA ASP A 166 5.74 -4.00 20.87
C ASP A 166 5.46 -3.99 19.37
N VAL A 167 5.17 -5.16 18.77
CA VAL A 167 4.78 -5.27 17.37
C VAL A 167 3.48 -4.50 17.12
N VAL A 168 2.50 -4.63 17.99
CA VAL A 168 1.21 -3.95 17.89
C VAL A 168 1.38 -2.44 18.06
N ASN A 169 2.15 -2.00 19.06
CA ASN A 169 2.44 -0.59 19.31
C ASN A 169 3.14 0.07 18.12
N ASN A 170 4.13 -0.61 17.52
CA ASN A 170 4.77 -0.12 16.30
C ASN A 170 3.80 0.00 15.12
N SER A 171 2.85 -0.95 14.99
CA SER A 171 1.82 -0.89 13.96
C SER A 171 0.85 0.28 14.19
N ILE A 172 0.48 0.55 15.45
CA ILE A 172 -0.33 1.71 15.83
C ILE A 172 0.41 3.02 15.52
N CYS A 173 1.70 3.10 15.85
CA CYS A 173 2.54 4.25 15.51
C CYS A 173 2.59 4.48 13.99
N GLU A 174 2.71 3.41 13.21
CA GLU A 174 2.69 3.50 11.73
C GLU A 174 1.37 4.08 11.21
N LEU A 175 0.24 3.63 11.75
CA LEU A 175 -1.08 4.16 11.38
C LEU A 175 -1.22 5.66 11.66
N GLY A 176 -0.48 6.20 12.64
CA GLY A 176 -0.46 7.62 13.01
C GLY A 176 0.55 8.46 12.23
N ARG A 177 1.46 7.85 11.43
CA ARG A 177 2.49 8.62 10.70
C ARG A 177 1.93 9.39 9.51
N PRO A 178 2.63 10.46 9.07
CA PRO A 178 2.30 11.15 7.84
C PRO A 178 2.34 10.20 6.64
N ARG A 179 1.20 10.04 5.99
CA ARG A 179 1.01 9.10 4.87
C ARG A 179 1.03 9.76 3.49
N GLY A 180 1.15 11.09 3.45
CA GLY A 180 1.12 11.84 2.22
C GLY A 180 -0.11 11.49 1.38
N ARG A 181 0.11 11.00 0.16
CA ARG A 181 -0.95 10.60 -0.79
C ARG A 181 -1.38 9.14 -0.67
N PHE A 182 -0.79 8.36 0.24
CA PHE A 182 -1.26 7.01 0.51
C PHE A 182 -2.58 7.01 1.27
N GLU A 183 -3.42 6.06 0.93
CA GLU A 183 -4.69 5.80 1.59
C GLU A 183 -4.62 4.43 2.28
N LEU A 184 -5.00 4.38 3.54
CA LEU A 184 -5.18 3.12 4.25
C LEU A 184 -6.43 2.44 3.73
N ILE A 185 -6.31 1.22 3.23
CA ILE A 185 -7.46 0.44 2.75
C ILE A 185 -7.74 -0.78 3.63
N PHE A 186 -6.77 -1.22 4.42
CA PHE A 186 -6.92 -2.30 5.40
C PHE A 186 -5.81 -2.21 6.45
N PRO A 187 -6.09 -2.44 7.74
CA PRO A 187 -7.40 -2.71 8.37
C PRO A 187 -8.18 -1.42 8.71
N LEU A 188 -9.49 -1.42 8.46
CA LEU A 188 -10.40 -0.34 8.84
C LEU A 188 -11.54 -0.90 9.69
N LYS A 189 -12.15 -0.08 10.58
CA LYS A 189 -13.27 -0.50 11.44
C LYS A 189 -14.40 -1.20 10.69
N ASP A 190 -14.75 -0.66 9.54
CA ASP A 190 -15.86 -1.13 8.71
C ASP A 190 -15.53 -2.38 7.88
N ASN A 191 -14.25 -2.72 7.70
CA ASN A 191 -13.87 -3.80 6.81
C ASN A 191 -13.14 -4.97 7.46
N ILE A 192 -12.59 -4.83 8.67
CA ILE A 192 -11.88 -5.91 9.39
C ILE A 192 -12.75 -7.17 9.47
N LYS A 193 -14.03 -7.02 9.88
CA LYS A 193 -14.93 -8.16 10.04
C LYS A 193 -15.12 -8.95 8.74
N TYR A 194 -15.20 -8.23 7.61
CA TYR A 194 -15.35 -8.86 6.31
C TYR A 194 -14.08 -9.55 5.85
N TYR A 195 -12.92 -8.89 5.96
CA TYR A 195 -11.67 -9.45 5.44
C TYR A 195 -11.03 -10.47 6.38
N LYS A 196 -11.34 -10.48 7.68
CA LYS A 196 -10.82 -11.49 8.63
C LYS A 196 -11.04 -12.93 8.14
N GLN A 197 -12.15 -13.23 7.47
CA GLN A 197 -12.46 -14.57 6.95
C GLN A 197 -11.50 -15.10 5.89
N PHE A 198 -10.70 -14.23 5.25
CA PHE A 198 -9.74 -14.61 4.22
C PHE A 198 -8.36 -15.01 4.78
N PHE A 199 -8.11 -14.80 6.07
CA PHE A 199 -6.94 -15.34 6.74
C PHE A 199 -7.15 -16.82 7.04
N ARG A 200 -6.18 -17.66 6.70
CA ARG A 200 -6.22 -19.12 6.95
C ARG A 200 -5.82 -19.46 8.39
N LYS A 201 -5.04 -18.58 9.03
CA LYS A 201 -4.54 -18.72 10.40
C LYS A 201 -4.88 -17.47 11.22
N GLU A 202 -5.04 -17.65 12.52
CA GLU A 202 -5.13 -16.53 13.44
C GLU A 202 -3.74 -16.16 13.95
N TYR A 203 -3.41 -14.86 13.85
CA TYR A 203 -2.17 -14.30 14.37
C TYR A 203 -2.52 -13.40 15.56
N LYS A 204 -1.79 -13.58 16.69
CA LYS A 204 -2.03 -12.81 17.92
C LYS A 204 -1.88 -11.29 17.65
N GLU A 205 -0.86 -10.92 16.90
CA GLU A 205 -0.56 -9.54 16.52
C GLU A 205 -1.73 -8.89 15.78
N ASN A 206 -2.26 -9.57 14.79
CA ASN A 206 -3.42 -9.10 14.04
C ASN A 206 -4.65 -8.95 14.93
N THR A 207 -4.89 -9.93 15.80
CA THR A 207 -6.05 -9.92 16.71
C THR A 207 -5.98 -8.73 17.67
N LEU A 208 -4.81 -8.44 18.23
CA LEU A 208 -4.61 -7.30 19.14
C LEU A 208 -4.72 -5.97 18.41
N LEU A 209 -4.10 -5.83 17.23
CA LEU A 209 -4.21 -4.63 16.41
C LEU A 209 -5.66 -4.34 16.01
N TRP A 210 -6.38 -5.35 15.55
CA TRP A 210 -7.79 -5.19 15.17
C TRP A 210 -8.68 -4.84 16.36
N LYS A 211 -8.43 -5.45 17.53
CA LYS A 211 -9.12 -5.07 18.77
C LYS A 211 -8.88 -3.60 19.12
N HIS A 212 -7.65 -3.13 18.98
CA HIS A 212 -7.33 -1.71 19.18
C HIS A 212 -8.09 -0.81 18.20
N ILE A 213 -8.09 -1.13 16.90
CA ILE A 213 -8.79 -0.35 15.87
C ILE A 213 -10.30 -0.35 16.08
N LEU A 214 -10.88 -1.47 16.50
CA LEU A 214 -12.34 -1.56 16.71
C LEU A 214 -12.81 -0.79 17.95
N ASN A 215 -11.94 -0.62 18.95
CA ASN A 215 -12.27 0.04 20.22
C ASN A 215 -12.04 1.56 20.19
N ASN A 216 -11.22 2.07 19.27
CA ASN A 216 -10.92 3.50 19.09
C ASN A 216 -11.58 4.09 17.85
#